data_f8e9c0d50d7756c9174cee6b78cd62f4
#
_entry.id   f8e9c0d50d7756c9174cee6b78cd62f4
#
_cell.length_a   1.000
_cell.length_b   1.000
_cell.length_c   1.000
_cell.angle_alpha   90.00
_cell.angle_beta   90.00
_cell.angle_gamma   90.00
#
_symmetry.space_group_name_H-M   'P 1'
#
loop_
_entity.id
_entity.type
_entity.pdbx_description
1 polymer ?
#
loop_
_entity_poly.entity_id
_entity_poly.type
_entity_poly.pdbx_seq_one_letter_code
_entity_poly.pdbx_strand_id
1 'polypeptide(L)'
;ILIAPQVGAFETDLMVNGLNQAQTNINRTKTMADQAEASRYNIAEGVSIIGDSVTLRASDGLKEILPDAQIDGQISRNTKQANELMLNYSQNKALPKIVVIATGVNNPENYKADLDLLITNLPKGHQLVLVTPYEGDTTQETQPYVEQYASYARELAQKYSYIALADWNQVAKDHPDIWKGTDQVHFGSDTTKQDEGAKLYAETINAAVKALADKPVKSK
;
A
#
# COMPACT_ATOMS: atom_id res chain seq x y z
N ILE A 1 -40.12 29.11 32.17
CA ILE A 1 -39.22 28.96 31.00
C ILE A 1 -37.84 28.70 31.58
N LEU A 2 -37.36 27.42 31.48
CA LEU A 2 -36.03 27.06 31.86
C LEU A 2 -35.08 27.52 30.74
N ILE A 3 -34.22 28.49 31.03
CA ILE A 3 -33.14 28.91 30.13
C ILE A 3 -32.01 27.93 30.39
N ALA A 4 -31.66 27.13 29.38
CA ALA A 4 -30.48 26.28 29.45
C ALA A 4 -29.21 27.15 29.59
N PRO A 5 -28.28 26.85 30.48
CA PRO A 5 -27.06 27.62 30.63
C PRO A 5 -26.25 27.57 29.29
N GLN A 6 -25.92 28.75 28.78
CA GLN A 6 -25.00 28.83 27.63
C GLN A 6 -23.58 28.53 28.09
N VAL A 7 -23.00 27.53 27.50
CA VAL A 7 -21.56 27.20 27.69
C VAL A 7 -20.74 28.36 27.11
N GLY A 8 -19.89 28.98 27.91
CA GLY A 8 -19.01 30.06 27.45
C GLY A 8 -17.94 29.57 26.46
N ALA A 9 -17.41 30.46 25.63
CA ALA A 9 -16.35 30.14 24.67
C ALA A 9 -15.13 29.49 25.33
N PHE A 10 -14.76 29.93 26.53
CA PHE A 10 -13.65 29.34 27.30
C PHE A 10 -13.93 27.93 27.75
N GLU A 11 -15.13 27.61 28.19
CA GLU A 11 -15.54 26.26 28.58
C GLU A 11 -15.61 25.34 27.35
N THR A 12 -16.05 25.86 26.21
CA THR A 12 -16.02 25.11 24.93
C THR A 12 -14.59 24.78 24.52
N ASP A 13 -13.65 25.71 24.60
CA ASP A 13 -12.24 25.51 24.29
C ASP A 13 -11.60 24.48 25.23
N LEU A 14 -11.91 24.51 26.53
CA LEU A 14 -11.44 23.52 27.50
C LEU A 14 -11.98 22.10 27.17
N MET A 15 -13.24 22.00 26.78
CA MET A 15 -13.84 20.73 26.39
C MET A 15 -13.21 20.17 25.11
N VAL A 16 -13.01 21.02 24.09
CA VAL A 16 -12.36 20.62 22.82
C VAL A 16 -10.92 20.18 23.06
N ASN A 17 -10.17 20.92 23.88
CA ASN A 17 -8.79 20.54 24.22
C ASN A 17 -8.73 19.23 25.00
N GLY A 18 -9.67 19.01 25.94
CA GLY A 18 -9.78 17.76 26.68
C GLY A 18 -10.09 16.58 25.77
N LEU A 19 -11.00 16.72 24.82
CA LEU A 19 -11.33 15.70 23.80
C LEU A 19 -10.13 15.39 22.90
N ASN A 20 -9.41 16.41 22.46
CA ASN A 20 -8.21 16.25 21.61
C ASN A 20 -7.10 15.51 22.36
N GLN A 21 -6.87 15.83 23.65
CA GLN A 21 -5.92 15.11 24.48
C GLN A 21 -6.33 13.64 24.69
N ALA A 22 -7.61 13.38 24.95
CA ALA A 22 -8.13 12.03 25.10
C ALA A 22 -7.93 11.23 23.80
N GLN A 23 -8.22 11.79 22.65
CA GLN A 23 -8.01 11.14 21.35
C GLN A 23 -6.52 10.87 21.09
N THR A 24 -5.65 11.82 21.41
CA THR A 24 -4.20 11.65 21.28
C THR A 24 -3.70 10.50 22.17
N ASN A 25 -4.18 10.40 23.41
CA ASN A 25 -3.81 9.33 24.33
C ASN A 25 -4.33 7.98 23.85
N ILE A 26 -5.54 7.90 23.31
CA ILE A 26 -6.10 6.68 22.72
C ILE A 26 -5.23 6.22 21.55
N ASN A 27 -4.89 7.11 20.64
CA ASN A 27 -4.05 6.80 19.48
C ASN A 27 -2.66 6.31 19.91
N ARG A 28 -2.03 6.99 20.89
CA ARG A 28 -0.73 6.59 21.43
C ARG A 28 -0.78 5.20 22.09
N THR A 29 -1.79 4.93 22.87
CA THR A 29 -1.96 3.63 23.53
C THR A 29 -2.17 2.53 22.49
N LYS A 30 -2.97 2.80 21.46
CA LYS A 30 -3.18 1.88 20.34
C LYS A 30 -1.87 1.59 19.59
N THR A 31 -1.10 2.63 19.25
CA THR A 31 0.20 2.47 18.58
C THR A 31 1.17 1.63 19.42
N MET A 32 1.22 1.85 20.73
CA MET A 32 2.05 1.05 21.63
C MET A 32 1.59 -0.41 21.71
N ALA A 33 0.29 -0.66 21.72
CA ALA A 33 -0.27 -2.01 21.73
C ALA A 33 0.04 -2.74 20.41
N ASP A 34 -0.07 -2.05 19.28
CA ASP A 34 0.24 -2.59 17.95
C ASP A 34 1.74 -2.90 17.81
N GLN A 35 2.63 -2.04 18.33
CA GLN A 35 4.06 -2.29 18.38
C GLN A 35 4.41 -3.47 19.28
N ALA A 36 3.77 -3.58 20.44
CA ALA A 36 3.94 -4.72 21.35
C ALA A 36 3.45 -6.02 20.70
N GLU A 37 2.38 -5.99 19.92
CA GLU A 37 1.88 -7.14 19.21
C GLU A 37 2.82 -7.56 18.06
N ALA A 38 3.37 -6.61 17.30
CA ALA A 38 4.39 -6.89 16.29
C ALA A 38 5.63 -7.56 16.89
N SER A 39 6.09 -7.10 18.06
CA SER A 39 7.23 -7.71 18.77
C SER A 39 6.96 -9.15 19.25
N ARG A 40 5.70 -9.52 19.50
CA ARG A 40 5.32 -10.90 19.87
C ARG A 40 5.61 -11.92 18.78
N TYR A 41 5.63 -11.49 17.52
CA TYR A 41 5.88 -12.36 16.37
C TYR A 41 7.36 -12.42 15.99
N ASN A 42 8.22 -11.69 16.67
CA ASN A 42 9.66 -11.61 16.38
C ASN A 42 9.95 -11.24 14.90
N ILE A 43 9.24 -10.23 14.41
CA ILE A 43 9.34 -9.73 13.04
C ILE A 43 10.18 -8.45 13.07
N ALA A 44 11.15 -8.35 12.16
CA ALA A 44 11.96 -7.15 12.00
C ALA A 44 11.12 -5.99 11.44
N GLU A 45 11.37 -4.78 11.91
CA GLU A 45 10.86 -3.57 11.29
C GLU A 45 11.43 -3.43 9.87
N GLY A 46 10.70 -2.76 9.01
CA GLY A 46 11.13 -2.51 7.63
C GLY A 46 10.04 -2.78 6.61
N VAL A 47 10.41 -2.64 5.35
CA VAL A 47 9.53 -2.75 4.19
C VAL A 47 10.12 -3.71 3.17
N SER A 48 9.33 -4.65 2.69
CA SER A 48 9.63 -5.49 1.54
C SER A 48 8.67 -5.17 0.41
N ILE A 49 9.18 -4.83 -0.77
CA ILE A 49 8.42 -4.54 -1.97
C ILE A 49 8.60 -5.70 -2.93
N ILE A 50 7.53 -6.45 -3.15
CA ILE A 50 7.46 -7.57 -4.09
C ILE A 50 6.60 -7.12 -5.27
N GLY A 51 7.22 -6.96 -6.42
CA GLY A 51 6.56 -6.41 -7.58
C GLY A 51 6.94 -7.06 -8.90
N ASP A 52 6.35 -6.55 -9.97
CA ASP A 52 6.56 -6.97 -11.34
C ASP A 52 7.54 -6.06 -12.10
N SER A 53 7.43 -6.00 -13.42
CA SER A 53 8.27 -5.17 -14.28
C SER A 53 8.10 -3.67 -14.05
N VAL A 54 6.94 -3.22 -13.57
CA VAL A 54 6.70 -1.80 -13.24
C VAL A 54 7.54 -1.41 -12.02
N THR A 55 7.63 -2.29 -11.03
CA THR A 55 8.52 -2.11 -9.87
C THR A 55 9.99 -2.03 -10.29
N LEU A 56 10.43 -2.86 -11.24
CA LEU A 56 11.76 -2.75 -11.82
C LEU A 56 11.97 -1.40 -12.52
N ARG A 57 10.99 -0.95 -13.29
CA ARG A 57 11.00 0.36 -13.97
C ARG A 57 11.13 1.51 -12.98
N ALA A 58 10.55 1.39 -11.80
CA ALA A 58 10.56 2.38 -10.73
C ALA A 58 11.75 2.25 -9.77
N SER A 59 12.66 1.31 -9.99
CA SER A 59 13.68 0.89 -9.02
C SER A 59 14.52 2.05 -8.47
N ASP A 60 14.94 2.99 -9.31
CA ASP A 60 15.77 4.13 -8.87
C ASP A 60 14.98 5.10 -7.98
N GLY A 61 13.73 5.39 -8.34
CA GLY A 61 12.84 6.21 -7.49
C GLY A 61 12.52 5.53 -6.16
N LEU A 62 12.33 4.22 -6.16
CA LEU A 62 12.11 3.45 -4.93
C LEU A 62 13.33 3.45 -4.01
N LYS A 63 14.54 3.30 -4.55
CA LYS A 63 15.79 3.37 -3.78
C LYS A 63 16.04 4.78 -3.20
N GLU A 64 15.63 5.81 -3.90
CA GLU A 64 15.78 7.20 -3.43
C GLU A 64 14.81 7.50 -2.29
N ILE A 65 13.53 7.11 -2.41
CA ILE A 65 12.46 7.48 -1.48
C ILE A 65 12.33 6.50 -0.32
N LEU A 66 12.63 5.22 -0.56
CA LEU A 66 12.57 4.13 0.41
C LEU A 66 13.93 3.39 0.45
N PRO A 67 15.02 4.06 0.87
CA PRO A 67 16.39 3.53 0.74
C PRO A 67 16.62 2.23 1.52
N ASP A 68 15.88 2.01 2.61
CA ASP A 68 16.02 0.81 3.45
C ASP A 68 15.06 -0.32 3.07
N ALA A 69 14.21 -0.13 2.04
CA ALA A 69 13.30 -1.17 1.60
C ALA A 69 14.02 -2.29 0.85
N GLN A 70 13.58 -3.52 1.08
CA GLN A 70 13.95 -4.66 0.26
C GLN A 70 13.10 -4.61 -1.02
N ILE A 71 13.72 -4.48 -2.18
CA ILE A 71 13.03 -4.38 -3.47
C ILE A 71 13.28 -5.64 -4.27
N ASP A 72 12.22 -6.38 -4.55
CA ASP A 72 12.23 -7.59 -5.37
C ASP A 72 11.22 -7.45 -6.52
N GLY A 73 11.70 -6.90 -7.62
CA GLY A 73 10.95 -6.77 -8.87
C GLY A 73 11.35 -7.87 -9.86
N GLN A 74 10.39 -8.40 -10.59
CA GLN A 74 10.65 -9.42 -11.62
C GLN A 74 9.72 -9.23 -12.81
N ILE A 75 10.29 -9.34 -14.02
CA ILE A 75 9.52 -9.31 -15.28
C ILE A 75 8.45 -10.40 -15.26
N SER A 76 7.24 -10.06 -15.67
CA SER A 76 6.08 -10.95 -15.80
C SER A 76 5.59 -11.60 -14.49
N ARG A 77 6.04 -11.13 -13.32
CA ARG A 77 5.52 -11.65 -12.05
C ARG A 77 4.04 -11.34 -11.91
N ASN A 78 3.26 -12.37 -11.62
CA ASN A 78 1.84 -12.24 -11.28
C ASN A 78 1.63 -12.29 -9.75
N THR A 79 0.39 -12.03 -9.31
CA THR A 79 0.05 -11.97 -7.88
C THR A 79 0.24 -13.32 -7.18
N LYS A 80 -0.04 -14.43 -7.85
CA LYS A 80 0.20 -15.76 -7.30
C LYS A 80 1.67 -16.01 -7.00
N GLN A 81 2.56 -15.65 -7.93
CA GLN A 81 4.01 -15.76 -7.74
C GLN A 81 4.52 -14.82 -6.63
N ALA A 82 3.96 -13.61 -6.52
CA ALA A 82 4.29 -12.71 -5.41
C ALA A 82 3.88 -13.30 -4.05
N ASN A 83 2.72 -13.94 -3.97
CA ASN A 83 2.27 -14.66 -2.78
C ASN A 83 3.22 -15.80 -2.39
N GLU A 84 3.66 -16.61 -3.34
CA GLU A 84 4.62 -17.68 -3.12
C GLU A 84 5.96 -17.14 -2.60
N LEU A 85 6.44 -16.03 -3.16
CA LEU A 85 7.68 -15.38 -2.73
C LEU A 85 7.56 -14.77 -1.32
N MET A 86 6.44 -14.13 -1.01
CA MET A 86 6.14 -13.62 0.34
C MET A 86 6.22 -14.75 1.38
N LEU A 87 5.61 -15.88 1.10
CA LEU A 87 5.66 -17.06 1.98
C LEU A 87 7.08 -17.61 2.13
N ASN A 88 7.85 -17.64 1.05
CA ASN A 88 9.26 -18.05 1.09
C ASN A 88 10.09 -17.13 1.99
N TYR A 89 9.96 -15.81 1.85
CA TYR A 89 10.62 -14.86 2.73
C TYR A 89 10.21 -15.04 4.20
N SER A 90 8.92 -15.27 4.45
CA SER A 90 8.41 -15.52 5.80
C SER A 90 9.02 -16.78 6.42
N GLN A 91 9.05 -17.89 5.68
CA GLN A 91 9.63 -19.16 6.13
C GLN A 91 11.11 -19.03 6.46
N ASN A 92 11.83 -18.20 5.74
CA ASN A 92 13.25 -17.89 5.97
C ASN A 92 13.48 -16.76 6.99
N LYS A 93 12.44 -16.26 7.66
CA LYS A 93 12.51 -15.15 8.62
C LYS A 93 13.10 -13.86 8.01
N ALA A 94 12.91 -13.68 6.72
CA ALA A 94 13.41 -12.55 5.93
C ALA A 94 12.32 -11.57 5.51
N LEU A 95 11.08 -11.75 6.00
CA LEU A 95 9.95 -10.87 5.69
C LEU A 95 9.82 -9.81 6.78
N PRO A 96 10.06 -8.52 6.49
CA PRO A 96 9.87 -7.44 7.46
C PRO A 96 8.38 -7.17 7.71
N LYS A 97 8.09 -6.33 8.70
CA LYS A 97 6.72 -6.02 9.17
C LYS A 97 5.78 -5.56 8.05
N ILE A 98 6.26 -4.68 7.16
CA ILE A 98 5.45 -4.12 6.08
C ILE A 98 5.78 -4.85 4.78
N VAL A 99 4.74 -5.43 4.19
CA VAL A 99 4.81 -6.10 2.89
C VAL A 99 4.06 -5.26 1.87
N VAL A 100 4.71 -4.91 0.77
CA VAL A 100 4.13 -4.21 -0.36
C VAL A 100 4.02 -5.19 -1.53
N ILE A 101 2.81 -5.40 -2.04
CA ILE A 101 2.55 -6.22 -3.22
C ILE A 101 2.17 -5.32 -4.38
N ALA A 102 3.01 -5.33 -5.41
CA ALA A 102 2.92 -4.45 -6.58
C ALA A 102 2.87 -5.28 -7.87
N THR A 103 1.76 -5.98 -8.05
CA THR A 103 1.47 -6.85 -9.20
C THR A 103 0.06 -6.58 -9.73
N GLY A 104 -0.35 -7.26 -10.79
CA GLY A 104 -1.72 -7.22 -11.29
C GLY A 104 -1.88 -6.82 -12.75
N VAL A 105 -0.76 -6.52 -13.46
CA VAL A 105 -0.79 -6.37 -14.91
C VAL A 105 -0.56 -7.71 -15.64
N ASN A 106 0.01 -8.68 -14.95
CA ASN A 106 0.27 -10.01 -15.50
C ASN A 106 -0.74 -11.03 -14.96
N ASN A 107 -1.46 -11.69 -15.85
CA ASN A 107 -2.49 -12.68 -15.55
C ASN A 107 -3.57 -12.15 -14.56
N PRO A 108 -4.20 -10.99 -14.83
CA PRO A 108 -5.12 -10.36 -13.88
C PRO A 108 -6.50 -11.02 -13.81
N GLU A 109 -6.80 -12.02 -14.63
CA GLU A 109 -8.13 -12.61 -14.79
C GLU A 109 -8.65 -13.24 -13.48
N ASN A 110 -7.74 -13.79 -12.68
CA ASN A 110 -8.07 -14.41 -11.39
C ASN A 110 -7.85 -13.46 -10.19
N TYR A 111 -7.86 -12.16 -10.41
CA TYR A 111 -7.50 -11.14 -9.42
C TYR A 111 -8.15 -11.35 -8.05
N LYS A 112 -9.41 -11.72 -8.04
CA LYS A 112 -10.18 -11.88 -6.80
C LYS A 112 -9.66 -13.06 -5.97
N ALA A 113 -9.52 -14.22 -6.59
CA ALA A 113 -9.00 -15.41 -5.92
C ALA A 113 -7.53 -15.21 -5.48
N ASP A 114 -6.72 -14.59 -6.32
CA ASP A 114 -5.30 -14.36 -6.03
C ASP A 114 -5.10 -13.37 -4.89
N LEU A 115 -5.86 -12.29 -4.84
CA LEU A 115 -5.82 -11.31 -3.75
C LEU A 115 -6.38 -11.87 -2.44
N ASP A 116 -7.48 -12.63 -2.50
CA ASP A 116 -8.03 -13.29 -1.31
C ASP A 116 -7.03 -14.30 -0.72
N LEU A 117 -6.36 -15.06 -1.57
CA LEU A 117 -5.33 -16.01 -1.15
C LEU A 117 -4.11 -15.28 -0.55
N LEU A 118 -3.67 -14.18 -1.16
CA LEU A 118 -2.58 -13.36 -0.67
C LEU A 118 -2.88 -12.85 0.75
N ILE A 119 -4.08 -12.32 0.98
CA ILE A 119 -4.51 -11.81 2.28
C ILE A 119 -4.59 -12.94 3.31
N THR A 120 -5.14 -14.09 2.91
CA THR A 120 -5.19 -15.27 3.77
C THR A 120 -3.80 -15.73 4.20
N ASN A 121 -2.86 -15.73 3.27
CA ASN A 121 -1.49 -16.19 3.47
C ASN A 121 -0.56 -15.17 4.12
N LEU A 122 -0.93 -13.88 4.14
CA LEU A 122 -0.14 -12.88 4.86
C LEU A 122 0.04 -13.33 6.31
N PRO A 123 1.28 -13.54 6.78
CA PRO A 123 1.47 -14.03 8.14
C PRO A 123 1.02 -13.03 9.20
N LYS A 124 0.64 -13.52 10.36
CA LYS A 124 0.30 -12.67 11.52
C LYS A 124 1.50 -11.79 11.90
N GLY A 125 1.22 -10.59 12.38
CA GLY A 125 2.24 -9.62 12.77
C GLY A 125 2.69 -8.71 11.63
N HIS A 126 2.22 -8.93 10.40
CA HIS A 126 2.52 -8.08 9.25
C HIS A 126 1.41 -7.08 8.94
N GLN A 127 1.78 -6.05 8.21
CA GLN A 127 0.90 -5.10 7.56
C GLN A 127 1.11 -5.20 6.04
N LEU A 128 0.10 -4.83 5.26
CA LEU A 128 0.10 -4.97 3.81
C LEU A 128 -0.18 -3.64 3.11
N VAL A 129 0.61 -3.33 2.08
CA VAL A 129 0.26 -2.34 1.08
C VAL A 129 -0.12 -3.07 -0.20
N LEU A 130 -1.30 -2.79 -0.72
CA LEU A 130 -1.70 -3.20 -2.06
C LEU A 130 -1.47 -2.04 -3.01
N VAL A 131 -0.65 -2.26 -4.05
CA VAL A 131 -0.44 -1.30 -5.14
C VAL A 131 -1.41 -1.65 -6.26
N THR A 132 -2.26 -0.71 -6.66
CA THR A 132 -3.20 -0.95 -7.77
C THR A 132 -2.46 -0.95 -9.10
N PRO A 133 -2.72 -1.93 -9.99
CA PRO A 133 -2.12 -1.98 -11.30
C PRO A 133 -2.73 -0.94 -12.26
N TYR A 134 -1.99 -0.60 -13.31
CA TYR A 134 -2.46 0.27 -14.39
C TYR A 134 -2.12 -0.33 -15.76
N GLU A 135 -3.10 -0.31 -16.65
CA GLU A 135 -3.01 -0.61 -18.08
C GLU A 135 -3.80 0.47 -18.82
N GLY A 136 -3.10 1.31 -19.57
CA GLY A 136 -3.72 2.43 -20.27
C GLY A 136 -4.20 2.09 -21.67
N ASP A 137 -3.73 0.98 -22.25
CA ASP A 137 -4.16 0.52 -23.59
C ASP A 137 -5.49 -0.24 -23.49
N THR A 138 -6.57 0.45 -23.79
CA THR A 138 -7.94 -0.11 -23.76
C THR A 138 -8.20 -1.19 -24.83
N THR A 139 -7.26 -1.41 -25.75
CA THR A 139 -7.36 -2.49 -26.74
C THR A 139 -6.83 -3.83 -26.25
N GLN A 140 -6.12 -3.83 -25.11
CA GLN A 140 -5.62 -5.06 -24.49
C GLN A 140 -6.77 -5.85 -23.86
N GLU A 141 -6.82 -7.15 -24.10
CA GLU A 141 -7.85 -8.04 -23.55
C GLU A 141 -7.81 -8.10 -22.02
N THR A 142 -6.64 -7.86 -21.42
CA THR A 142 -6.42 -7.87 -19.97
C THR A 142 -6.84 -6.57 -19.27
N GLN A 143 -6.97 -5.47 -20.02
CA GLN A 143 -7.23 -4.15 -19.45
C GLN A 143 -8.47 -4.10 -18.53
N PRO A 144 -9.63 -4.68 -18.88
CA PRO A 144 -10.79 -4.69 -17.97
C PRO A 144 -10.52 -5.42 -16.65
N TYR A 145 -9.71 -6.47 -16.67
CA TYR A 145 -9.33 -7.20 -15.46
C TYR A 145 -8.35 -6.42 -14.59
N VAL A 146 -7.46 -5.64 -15.21
CA VAL A 146 -6.57 -4.71 -14.48
C VAL A 146 -7.38 -3.65 -13.71
N GLU A 147 -8.41 -3.09 -14.35
CA GLU A 147 -9.33 -2.15 -13.69
C GLU A 147 -10.15 -2.82 -12.56
N GLN A 148 -10.61 -4.03 -12.77
CA GLN A 148 -11.33 -4.81 -11.75
C GLN A 148 -10.40 -5.18 -10.58
N TYR A 149 -9.13 -5.52 -10.86
CA TYR A 149 -8.12 -5.73 -9.83
C TYR A 149 -7.95 -4.49 -8.96
N ALA A 150 -7.76 -3.31 -9.59
CA ALA A 150 -7.61 -2.05 -8.89
C ALA A 150 -8.82 -1.74 -8.00
N SER A 151 -10.03 -1.94 -8.54
CA SER A 151 -11.28 -1.76 -7.80
C SER A 151 -11.36 -2.69 -6.59
N TYR A 152 -11.04 -3.96 -6.77
CA TYR A 152 -11.09 -4.94 -5.68
C TYR A 152 -10.01 -4.68 -4.62
N ALA A 153 -8.83 -4.25 -5.00
CA ALA A 153 -7.78 -3.85 -4.06
C ALA A 153 -8.23 -2.66 -3.18
N ARG A 154 -8.97 -1.69 -3.75
CA ARG A 154 -9.57 -0.58 -2.99
C ARG A 154 -10.58 -1.08 -1.96
N GLU A 155 -11.45 -2.04 -2.34
CA GLU A 155 -12.41 -2.66 -1.41
C GLU A 155 -11.70 -3.38 -0.26
N LEU A 156 -10.66 -4.15 -0.56
CA LEU A 156 -9.89 -4.89 0.44
C LEU A 156 -9.17 -3.98 1.43
N ALA A 157 -8.60 -2.85 0.94
CA ALA A 157 -7.97 -1.86 1.81
C ALA A 157 -8.96 -1.16 2.75
N GLN A 158 -10.22 -1.03 2.35
CA GLN A 158 -11.29 -0.53 3.22
C GLN A 158 -11.77 -1.59 4.23
N LYS A 159 -11.77 -2.86 3.81
CA LYS A 159 -12.28 -3.99 4.61
C LYS A 159 -11.33 -4.39 5.73
N TYR A 160 -10.03 -4.39 5.49
CA TYR A 160 -9.03 -4.89 6.43
C TYR A 160 -8.20 -3.76 7.04
N SER A 161 -8.23 -3.66 8.37
CA SER A 161 -7.58 -2.57 9.12
C SER A 161 -6.05 -2.56 9.02
N TYR A 162 -5.43 -3.67 8.69
CA TYR A 162 -3.97 -3.81 8.52
C TYR A 162 -3.49 -3.60 7.08
N ILE A 163 -4.38 -3.16 6.18
CA ILE A 163 -4.08 -2.91 4.76
C ILE A 163 -4.16 -1.42 4.46
N ALA A 164 -3.17 -0.90 3.75
CA ALA A 164 -3.20 0.41 3.11
C ALA A 164 -3.15 0.26 1.59
N LEU A 165 -3.65 1.25 0.88
CA LEU A 165 -3.69 1.29 -0.59
C LEU A 165 -2.67 2.27 -1.12
N ALA A 166 -1.84 1.82 -2.07
CA ALA A 166 -1.07 2.68 -2.95
C ALA A 166 -1.78 2.72 -4.31
N ASP A 167 -2.60 3.75 -4.53
CA ASP A 167 -3.49 3.81 -5.70
C ASP A 167 -2.76 4.30 -6.95
N TRP A 168 -1.80 3.48 -7.43
CA TRP A 168 -1.06 3.78 -8.65
C TRP A 168 -1.96 3.91 -9.88
N ASN A 169 -3.02 3.13 -9.97
CA ASN A 169 -3.99 3.22 -11.06
C ASN A 169 -4.56 4.64 -11.21
N GLN A 170 -4.93 5.28 -10.10
CA GLN A 170 -5.43 6.66 -10.13
C GLN A 170 -4.31 7.66 -10.44
N VAL A 171 -3.16 7.55 -9.80
CA VAL A 171 -2.00 8.43 -10.05
C VAL A 171 -1.57 8.35 -11.52
N ALA A 172 -1.52 7.15 -12.09
CA ALA A 172 -1.19 6.93 -13.49
C ALA A 172 -2.14 7.65 -14.45
N LYS A 173 -3.44 7.60 -14.18
CA LYS A 173 -4.47 8.30 -14.96
C LYS A 173 -4.36 9.82 -14.86
N ASP A 174 -3.93 10.33 -13.72
CA ASP A 174 -3.80 11.78 -13.45
C ASP A 174 -2.53 12.37 -14.10
N HIS A 175 -1.61 11.53 -14.59
CA HIS A 175 -0.34 11.93 -15.20
C HIS A 175 -0.19 11.39 -16.63
N PRO A 176 -1.02 11.84 -17.60
CA PRO A 176 -1.02 11.28 -18.96
C PRO A 176 0.27 11.53 -19.73
N ASP A 177 1.08 12.48 -19.32
CA ASP A 177 2.33 12.87 -19.95
C ASP A 177 3.46 11.84 -19.81
N ILE A 178 3.42 10.99 -18.78
CA ILE A 178 4.43 9.93 -18.60
C ILE A 178 4.20 8.71 -19.51
N TRP A 179 3.04 8.64 -20.16
CA TRP A 179 2.65 7.49 -21.00
C TRP A 179 2.89 7.71 -22.50
N LYS A 180 3.18 8.94 -22.92
CA LYS A 180 3.38 9.25 -24.32
C LYS A 180 4.54 8.46 -24.91
N GLY A 181 4.25 7.69 -25.97
CA GLY A 181 5.26 6.88 -26.67
C GLY A 181 5.68 5.61 -25.91
N THR A 182 4.86 5.17 -24.97
CA THR A 182 5.07 3.93 -24.20
C THR A 182 4.04 2.85 -24.57
N ASP A 183 4.18 1.68 -23.96
CA ASP A 183 3.19 0.59 -24.03
C ASP A 183 1.99 0.79 -23.08
N GLN A 184 1.88 1.94 -22.42
CA GLN A 184 0.82 2.30 -21.46
C GLN A 184 0.82 1.46 -20.15
N VAL A 185 1.85 0.67 -19.91
CA VAL A 185 2.09 -0.08 -18.67
C VAL A 185 3.39 0.40 -18.00
N HIS A 186 4.44 0.57 -18.82
CA HIS A 186 5.75 1.03 -18.38
C HIS A 186 5.92 2.50 -18.75
N PHE A 187 5.94 3.37 -17.74
CA PHE A 187 6.05 4.81 -17.91
C PHE A 187 7.41 5.24 -18.47
N GLY A 188 7.42 6.39 -19.16
CA GLY A 188 8.62 7.09 -19.59
C GLY A 188 9.27 6.52 -20.85
N SER A 189 9.01 7.14 -21.99
CA SER A 189 9.71 6.82 -23.26
C SER A 189 11.12 7.40 -23.32
N ASP A 190 11.46 8.34 -22.44
CA ASP A 190 12.80 8.90 -22.25
C ASP A 190 13.20 8.91 -20.77
N THR A 191 14.46 9.20 -20.47
CA THR A 191 15.01 9.17 -19.11
C THR A 191 14.29 10.15 -18.19
N THR A 192 13.97 11.36 -18.64
CA THR A 192 13.28 12.37 -17.82
C THR A 192 11.89 11.88 -17.41
N LYS A 193 11.12 11.35 -18.34
CA LYS A 193 9.77 10.81 -18.07
C LYS A 193 9.81 9.52 -17.28
N GLN A 194 10.85 8.71 -17.44
CA GLN A 194 11.08 7.54 -16.61
C GLN A 194 11.35 7.92 -15.16
N ASP A 195 12.22 8.90 -14.91
CA ASP A 195 12.54 9.38 -13.58
C ASP A 195 11.31 10.01 -12.90
N GLU A 196 10.52 10.78 -13.65
CA GLU A 196 9.26 11.36 -13.18
C GLU A 196 8.25 10.26 -12.78
N GLY A 197 8.04 9.27 -13.64
CA GLY A 197 7.15 8.15 -13.36
C GLY A 197 7.65 7.29 -12.19
N ALA A 198 8.95 7.03 -12.09
CA ALA A 198 9.55 6.29 -10.99
C ALA A 198 9.37 7.01 -9.64
N LYS A 199 9.54 8.33 -9.64
CA LYS A 199 9.31 9.15 -8.46
C LYS A 199 7.85 9.13 -8.02
N LEU A 200 6.91 9.34 -8.94
CA LEU A 200 5.46 9.28 -8.66
C LEU A 200 5.05 7.91 -8.10
N TYR A 201 5.55 6.84 -8.69
CA TYR A 201 5.29 5.48 -8.22
C TYR A 201 5.83 5.26 -6.80
N ALA A 202 7.07 5.66 -6.55
CA ALA A 202 7.70 5.53 -5.24
C ALA A 202 7.02 6.40 -4.16
N GLU A 203 6.64 7.63 -4.49
CA GLU A 203 5.88 8.51 -3.59
C GLU A 203 4.51 7.94 -3.24
N THR A 204 3.83 7.33 -4.21
CA THR A 204 2.54 6.66 -4.00
C THR A 204 2.67 5.49 -3.01
N ILE A 205 3.69 4.66 -3.17
CA ILE A 205 3.97 3.56 -2.24
C ILE A 205 4.37 4.09 -0.86
N ASN A 206 5.26 5.08 -0.80
CA ASN A 206 5.71 5.66 0.46
C ASN A 206 4.57 6.28 1.28
N ALA A 207 3.63 6.97 0.62
CA ALA A 207 2.44 7.50 1.29
C ALA A 207 1.59 6.38 1.93
N ALA A 208 1.41 5.26 1.24
CA ALA A 208 0.70 4.10 1.76
C ALA A 208 1.45 3.43 2.93
N VAL A 209 2.77 3.31 2.84
CA VAL A 209 3.61 2.80 3.94
C VAL A 209 3.47 3.68 5.17
N LYS A 210 3.53 5.00 5.02
CA LYS A 210 3.32 5.95 6.12
C LYS A 210 1.92 5.86 6.74
N ALA A 211 0.90 5.62 5.93
CA ALA A 211 -0.48 5.45 6.40
C ALA A 211 -0.66 4.21 7.29
N LEU A 212 0.24 3.24 7.24
CA LEU A 212 0.23 2.07 8.12
C LEU A 212 0.68 2.35 9.55
N ALA A 213 1.33 3.49 9.83
CA ALA A 213 1.83 3.83 11.16
C ALA A 213 0.74 3.80 12.24
N ASP A 214 -0.48 4.17 11.88
CA ASP A 214 -1.64 4.22 12.79
C ASP A 214 -2.59 3.01 12.60
N LYS A 215 -2.15 1.99 11.88
CA LYS A 215 -2.93 0.77 11.62
C LYS A 215 -2.38 -0.43 12.39
N PRO A 216 -3.24 -1.38 12.78
CA PRO A 216 -2.80 -2.60 13.46
C PRO A 216 -2.05 -3.53 12.48
N VAL A 217 -1.34 -4.50 13.04
CA VAL A 217 -0.85 -5.66 12.29
C VAL A 217 -1.93 -6.73 12.16
N LYS A 218 -1.79 -7.64 11.21
CA LYS A 218 -2.68 -8.79 11.09
C LYS A 218 -2.55 -9.69 12.33
N SER A 219 -3.66 -9.94 13.05
CA SER A 219 -3.70 -10.72 14.29
C SER A 219 -4.47 -12.03 14.17
N LYS A 220 -5.33 -12.18 13.16
CA LYS A 220 -6.17 -13.35 12.93
C LYS A 220 -5.93 -13.98 11.57
#